data_c7ac56429a220052d566a028e6ec04b7
#
_entry.id   c7ac56429a220052d566a028e6ec04b7
#
_cell.length_a   1.000
_cell.length_b   1.000
_cell.length_c   1.000
_cell.angle_alpha   90.00
_cell.angle_beta   90.00
_cell.angle_gamma   90.00
#
_symmetry.space_group_name_H-M   'P 1'
#
loop_
_entity.id
_entity.type
_entity.pdbx_description
1 polymer ?
#
loop_
_entity_poly.entity_id
_entity_poly.type
_entity_poly.pdbx_seq_one_letter_code
_entity_poly.pdbx_strand_id
1 'polypeptide(L)'
;LLGLSGLAFFHPAFFPLTQLFGGGAWTRILHPYIGVVMALFFLVMVGRFWRLNVIEDRDVEWLKNVDKMVDGNDHNMPEQGKYNGGQKLLFWGLVLFMLLLTVSGALMWRTWVTVPVDVVRMASVVHALAGFAMIGLIILHVYAAIWTRGTIRAMMYGTVTRAWAKQHHRGWYRKVTGDNE
;
A
#
# COMPACT_ATOMS: atom_id res chain seq x y z
N LEU A 1 -3.05 -13.50 2.27
CA LEU A 1 -2.67 -14.77 1.63
C LEU A 1 -1.32 -14.64 0.92
N LEU A 2 -1.14 -13.67 -0.01
CA LEU A 2 0.10 -13.49 -0.79
C LEU A 2 1.34 -13.28 0.09
N GLY A 3 1.25 -12.43 1.13
CA GLY A 3 2.36 -12.20 2.06
C GLY A 3 2.79 -13.49 2.77
N LEU A 4 1.84 -14.29 3.27
CA LEU A 4 2.14 -15.56 3.96
C LEU A 4 2.72 -16.60 3.01
N SER A 5 2.15 -16.77 1.81
CA SER A 5 2.67 -17.71 0.81
C SER A 5 4.02 -17.28 0.25
N GLY A 6 4.27 -15.96 0.10
CA GLY A 6 5.56 -15.42 -0.30
C GLY A 6 6.64 -15.63 0.76
N LEU A 7 6.33 -15.30 2.03
CA LEU A 7 7.25 -15.54 3.16
C LEU A 7 7.61 -17.02 3.31
N ALA A 8 6.67 -17.93 3.05
CA ALA A 8 6.90 -19.37 3.10
C ALA A 8 8.04 -19.84 2.20
N PHE A 9 8.33 -19.11 1.11
CA PHE A 9 9.46 -19.41 0.19
C PHE A 9 10.65 -18.49 0.36
N PHE A 10 10.51 -17.43 1.15
CA PHE A 10 11.58 -16.45 1.33
C PHE A 10 12.73 -16.98 2.20
N HIS A 11 12.40 -17.74 3.26
CA HIS A 11 13.42 -18.30 4.17
C HIS A 11 12.96 -19.65 4.73
N PRO A 12 13.87 -20.63 4.90
CA PRO A 12 13.52 -21.96 5.39
C PRO A 12 12.74 -21.99 6.70
N ALA A 13 12.99 -21.05 7.62
CA ALA A 13 12.25 -20.95 8.89
C ALA A 13 10.76 -20.68 8.70
N PHE A 14 10.34 -20.09 7.57
CA PHE A 14 8.94 -19.82 7.26
C PHE A 14 8.28 -20.91 6.42
N PHE A 15 9.03 -21.92 5.99
CA PHE A 15 8.49 -23.01 5.17
C PHE A 15 7.27 -23.71 5.79
N PRO A 16 7.15 -23.88 7.13
CA PRO A 16 5.95 -24.42 7.75
C PRO A 16 4.64 -23.66 7.41
N LEU A 17 4.71 -22.36 7.03
CA LEU A 17 3.55 -21.60 6.57
C LEU A 17 2.90 -22.20 5.33
N THR A 18 3.62 -23.01 4.55
CA THR A 18 3.05 -23.74 3.39
C THR A 18 1.89 -24.66 3.79
N GLN A 19 1.86 -25.13 5.04
CA GLN A 19 0.77 -26.00 5.52
C GLN A 19 -0.60 -25.30 5.49
N LEU A 20 -0.62 -23.99 5.60
CA LEU A 20 -1.86 -23.19 5.47
C LEU A 20 -2.47 -23.28 4.06
N PHE A 21 -1.69 -23.70 3.08
CA PHE A 21 -2.06 -23.77 1.66
C PHE A 21 -2.11 -25.22 1.12
N GLY A 22 -1.99 -26.22 2.00
CA GLY A 22 -1.94 -27.63 1.59
C GLY A 22 -0.54 -28.14 1.24
N GLY A 23 0.52 -27.49 1.76
CA GLY A 23 1.91 -27.87 1.57
C GLY A 23 2.62 -27.10 0.46
N GLY A 24 3.93 -27.31 0.33
CA GLY A 24 4.80 -26.53 -0.56
C GLY A 24 4.40 -26.58 -2.05
N ALA A 25 3.91 -27.73 -2.53
CA ALA A 25 3.47 -27.88 -3.92
C ALA A 25 2.24 -27.00 -4.22
N TRP A 26 1.22 -27.06 -3.38
CA TRP A 26 0.02 -26.25 -3.50
C TRP A 26 0.30 -24.76 -3.31
N THR A 27 1.12 -24.40 -2.35
CA THR A 27 1.53 -22.99 -2.15
C THR A 27 2.16 -22.41 -3.42
N ARG A 28 3.03 -23.17 -4.09
CA ARG A 28 3.70 -22.78 -5.33
C ARG A 28 2.73 -22.59 -6.50
N ILE A 29 1.66 -23.41 -6.54
CA ILE A 29 0.61 -23.29 -7.56
C ILE A 29 -0.30 -22.10 -7.24
N LEU A 30 -0.79 -22.00 -6.00
CA LEU A 30 -1.79 -21.00 -5.62
C LEU A 30 -1.25 -19.57 -5.62
N HIS A 31 0.01 -19.37 -5.21
CA HIS A 31 0.59 -18.04 -5.07
C HIS A 31 0.46 -17.18 -6.36
N PRO A 32 0.87 -17.60 -7.55
CA PRO A 32 0.75 -16.79 -8.75
C PRO A 32 -0.72 -16.55 -9.18
N TYR A 33 -1.61 -17.51 -9.00
CA TYR A 33 -3.04 -17.30 -9.32
C TYR A 33 -3.69 -16.27 -8.39
N ILE A 34 -3.42 -16.35 -7.08
CA ILE A 34 -3.87 -15.33 -6.12
C ILE A 34 -3.24 -13.98 -6.47
N GLY A 35 -1.99 -13.98 -6.94
CA GLY A 35 -1.30 -12.79 -7.42
C GLY A 35 -2.00 -12.10 -8.59
N VAL A 36 -2.44 -12.88 -9.60
CA VAL A 36 -3.22 -12.33 -10.73
C VAL A 36 -4.52 -11.72 -10.26
N VAL A 37 -5.28 -12.44 -9.42
CA VAL A 37 -6.55 -11.92 -8.87
C VAL A 37 -6.32 -10.62 -8.09
N MET A 38 -5.28 -10.58 -7.26
CA MET A 38 -4.90 -9.38 -6.51
C MET A 38 -4.52 -8.22 -7.43
N ALA A 39 -3.73 -8.48 -8.47
CA ALA A 39 -3.33 -7.47 -9.44
C ALA A 39 -4.54 -6.84 -10.15
N LEU A 40 -5.54 -7.66 -10.54
CA LEU A 40 -6.77 -7.17 -11.16
C LEU A 40 -7.57 -6.25 -10.22
N PHE A 41 -7.80 -6.66 -8.97
CA PHE A 41 -8.45 -5.80 -7.98
C PHE A 41 -7.66 -4.53 -7.70
N PHE A 42 -6.33 -4.64 -7.66
CA PHE A 42 -5.47 -3.50 -7.44
C PHE A 42 -5.54 -2.49 -8.60
N LEU A 43 -5.59 -2.95 -9.84
CA LEU A 43 -5.78 -2.08 -11.01
C LEU A 43 -7.11 -1.31 -10.95
N VAL A 44 -8.20 -1.99 -10.54
CA VAL A 44 -9.50 -1.33 -10.32
C VAL A 44 -9.38 -0.25 -9.24
N MET A 45 -8.73 -0.56 -8.12
CA MET A 45 -8.48 0.39 -7.05
C MET A 45 -7.66 1.59 -7.53
N VAL A 46 -6.57 1.38 -8.26
CA VAL A 46 -5.75 2.46 -8.82
C VAL A 46 -6.59 3.32 -9.78
N GLY A 47 -7.33 2.70 -10.70
CA GLY A 47 -8.22 3.42 -11.63
C GLY A 47 -9.28 4.27 -10.92
N ARG A 48 -9.76 3.82 -9.76
CA ARG A 48 -10.76 4.54 -8.95
C ARG A 48 -10.17 5.72 -8.18
N PHE A 49 -8.93 5.59 -7.69
CA PHE A 49 -8.38 6.53 -6.70
C PHE A 49 -7.21 7.39 -7.21
N TRP A 50 -6.63 7.12 -8.39
CA TRP A 50 -5.44 7.82 -8.86
C TRP A 50 -5.58 9.34 -8.91
N ARG A 51 -6.76 9.85 -9.36
CA ARG A 51 -7.02 11.31 -9.44
C ARG A 51 -7.01 12.00 -8.08
N LEU A 52 -7.38 11.29 -7.02
CA LEU A 52 -7.37 11.80 -5.65
C LEU A 52 -5.96 11.77 -5.03
N ASN A 53 -5.04 11.03 -5.65
CA ASN A 53 -3.67 10.84 -5.19
C ASN A 53 -2.63 11.54 -6.08
N VAL A 54 -3.06 12.44 -6.98
CA VAL A 54 -2.13 13.33 -7.70
C VAL A 54 -1.41 14.20 -6.69
N ILE A 55 -0.07 14.21 -6.76
CA ILE A 55 0.79 15.00 -5.85
C ILE A 55 0.69 16.47 -6.22
N GLU A 56 0.49 17.32 -5.23
CA GLU A 56 0.38 18.78 -5.33
C GLU A 56 1.44 19.43 -4.44
N ASP A 57 1.76 20.72 -4.65
CA ASP A 57 2.79 21.44 -3.88
C ASP A 57 2.54 21.41 -2.37
N ARG A 58 1.27 21.48 -1.94
CA ARG A 58 0.86 21.34 -0.53
C ARG A 58 1.22 19.98 0.08
N ASP A 59 1.28 18.91 -0.72
CA ASP A 59 1.66 17.58 -0.24
C ASP A 59 3.17 17.52 0.02
N VAL A 60 3.94 18.18 -0.83
CA VAL A 60 5.41 18.32 -0.65
C VAL A 60 5.69 19.15 0.61
N GLU A 61 4.95 20.25 0.80
CA GLU A 61 5.06 21.07 2.00
C GLU A 61 4.68 20.28 3.26
N TRP A 62 3.62 19.47 3.19
CA TRP A 62 3.22 18.58 4.27
C TRP A 62 4.32 17.58 4.63
N LEU A 63 4.95 16.96 3.63
CA LEU A 63 6.04 15.98 3.83
C LEU A 63 7.27 16.64 4.47
N LYS A 64 7.57 17.90 4.17
CA LYS A 64 8.66 18.65 4.80
C LYS A 64 8.40 18.97 6.28
N ASN A 65 7.15 18.94 6.71
CA ASN A 65 6.74 19.25 8.08
C ASN A 65 6.21 17.99 8.82
N VAL A 66 6.52 16.77 8.33
CA VAL A 66 6.03 15.53 8.93
C VAL A 66 6.49 15.32 10.38
N ASP A 67 7.65 15.87 10.75
CA ASP A 67 8.19 15.93 12.10
C ASP A 67 7.17 16.51 13.09
N LYS A 68 6.51 17.62 12.74
CA LYS A 68 5.49 18.26 13.59
C LYS A 68 4.31 17.35 13.87
N MET A 69 3.92 16.52 12.88
CA MET A 69 2.86 15.53 13.06
C MET A 69 3.29 14.42 14.02
N VAL A 70 4.55 13.97 13.93
CA VAL A 70 5.10 12.93 14.82
C VAL A 70 5.20 13.46 16.26
N ASP A 71 5.52 14.74 16.44
CA ASP A 71 5.60 15.41 17.74
C ASP A 71 4.23 15.78 18.32
N GLY A 72 3.12 15.47 17.62
CA GLY A 72 1.75 15.76 18.05
C GLY A 72 1.34 17.23 17.89
N ASN A 73 2.12 18.04 17.17
CA ASN A 73 1.84 19.46 16.90
C ASN A 73 1.22 19.64 15.49
N ASP A 74 0.12 18.93 15.24
CA ASP A 74 -0.57 18.88 13.95
C ASP A 74 -1.37 20.16 13.62
N HIS A 75 -1.56 21.08 14.59
CA HIS A 75 -2.30 22.33 14.39
C HIS A 75 -1.65 23.27 13.37
N ASN A 76 -0.33 23.19 13.19
CA ASN A 76 0.46 24.04 12.27
C ASN A 76 0.82 23.32 10.96
N MET A 77 0.13 22.24 10.62
CA MET A 77 0.34 21.54 9.36
C MET A 77 -0.34 22.27 8.20
N PRO A 78 0.26 22.22 6.99
CA PRO A 78 -0.35 22.76 5.77
C PRO A 78 -1.75 22.19 5.54
N GLU A 79 -2.63 22.99 4.95
CA GLU A 79 -3.99 22.55 4.64
C GLU A 79 -4.01 21.35 3.68
N GLN A 80 -4.72 20.30 4.08
CA GLN A 80 -4.79 19.08 3.32
C GLN A 80 -6.12 18.92 2.57
N GLY A 81 -6.03 18.29 1.39
CA GLY A 81 -7.18 17.82 0.64
C GLY A 81 -7.82 16.58 1.29
N LYS A 82 -8.50 15.76 0.47
CA LYS A 82 -9.11 14.51 0.92
C LYS A 82 -8.07 13.52 1.44
N TYR A 83 -6.87 13.52 0.85
CA TYR A 83 -5.71 12.76 1.29
C TYR A 83 -4.54 13.70 1.53
N ASN A 84 -3.73 13.41 2.54
CA ASN A 84 -2.52 14.14 2.86
C ASN A 84 -1.31 13.59 2.10
N GLY A 85 -0.19 14.32 2.14
CA GLY A 85 1.04 13.94 1.43
C GLY A 85 1.55 12.54 1.77
N GLY A 86 1.47 12.12 3.04
CA GLY A 86 1.87 10.79 3.48
C GLY A 86 0.98 9.68 2.90
N GLN A 87 -0.34 9.91 2.85
CA GLN A 87 -1.29 8.96 2.26
C GLN A 87 -1.10 8.83 0.73
N LYS A 88 -0.79 9.94 0.04
CA LYS A 88 -0.48 9.92 -1.40
C LYS A 88 0.86 9.22 -1.68
N LEU A 89 1.87 9.46 -0.87
CA LEU A 89 3.15 8.74 -0.96
C LEU A 89 2.97 7.23 -0.75
N LEU A 90 2.20 6.84 0.25
CA LEU A 90 1.82 5.45 0.49
C LEU A 90 1.12 4.83 -0.74
N PHE A 91 0.13 5.53 -1.31
CA PHE A 91 -0.59 5.06 -2.49
C PHE A 91 0.36 4.77 -3.66
N TRP A 92 1.25 5.70 -3.99
CA TRP A 92 2.21 5.52 -5.08
C TRP A 92 3.29 4.49 -4.77
N GLY A 93 3.70 4.37 -3.51
CA GLY A 93 4.58 3.29 -3.05
C GLY A 93 3.95 1.90 -3.25
N LEU A 94 2.67 1.75 -2.88
CA LEU A 94 1.92 0.51 -3.12
C LEU A 94 1.78 0.22 -4.63
N VAL A 95 1.52 1.24 -5.46
CA VAL A 95 1.46 1.07 -6.93
C VAL A 95 2.80 0.59 -7.48
N LEU A 96 3.91 1.22 -7.09
CA LEU A 96 5.25 0.83 -7.52
C LEU A 96 5.57 -0.62 -7.14
N PHE A 97 5.40 -0.98 -5.86
CA PHE A 97 5.73 -2.33 -5.41
C PHE A 97 4.80 -3.39 -5.99
N MET A 98 3.51 -3.09 -6.17
CA MET A 98 2.60 -4.02 -6.85
C MET A 98 3.00 -4.23 -8.32
N LEU A 99 3.41 -3.17 -9.02
CA LEU A 99 3.92 -3.30 -10.39
C LEU A 99 5.16 -4.18 -10.45
N LEU A 100 6.14 -3.92 -9.57
CA LEU A 100 7.36 -4.72 -9.48
C LEU A 100 7.06 -6.19 -9.17
N LEU A 101 6.16 -6.46 -8.22
CA LEU A 101 5.74 -7.81 -7.84
C LEU A 101 5.02 -8.52 -8.99
N THR A 102 4.11 -7.82 -9.68
CA THR A 102 3.35 -8.41 -10.79
C THR A 102 4.27 -8.74 -11.96
N VAL A 103 5.13 -7.81 -12.38
CA VAL A 103 6.04 -8.01 -13.51
C VAL A 103 7.08 -9.09 -13.18
N SER A 104 7.74 -9.00 -12.04
CA SER A 104 8.74 -10.01 -11.64
C SER A 104 8.12 -11.39 -11.42
N GLY A 105 6.93 -11.45 -10.82
CA GLY A 105 6.18 -12.69 -10.64
C GLY A 105 5.80 -13.34 -11.96
N ALA A 106 5.35 -12.56 -12.95
CA ALA A 106 5.04 -13.04 -14.30
C ALA A 106 6.29 -13.61 -15.00
N LEU A 107 7.45 -12.94 -14.89
CA LEU A 107 8.72 -13.44 -15.45
C LEU A 107 9.19 -14.74 -14.78
N MET A 108 8.85 -14.96 -13.52
CA MET A 108 9.15 -16.19 -12.78
C MET A 108 8.16 -17.33 -13.09
N TRP A 109 7.01 -17.03 -13.67
CA TRP A 109 5.94 -18.01 -13.90
C TRP A 109 6.21 -18.85 -15.15
N ARG A 110 7.12 -19.80 -15.02
CA ARG A 110 7.67 -20.61 -16.11
C ARG A 110 6.64 -21.47 -16.85
N THR A 111 5.46 -21.65 -16.32
CA THR A 111 4.35 -22.33 -17.00
C THR A 111 3.87 -21.57 -18.24
N TRP A 112 3.94 -20.22 -18.20
CA TRP A 112 3.39 -19.36 -19.25
C TRP A 112 4.44 -18.49 -19.93
N VAL A 113 5.59 -18.27 -19.28
CA VAL A 113 6.62 -17.36 -19.79
C VAL A 113 7.97 -18.08 -19.83
N THR A 114 8.60 -18.08 -21.01
CA THR A 114 9.95 -18.64 -21.18
C THR A 114 10.92 -17.49 -21.42
N VAL A 115 11.82 -17.27 -20.48
CA VAL A 115 12.88 -16.25 -20.53
C VAL A 115 14.22 -16.87 -20.11
N PRO A 116 15.37 -16.24 -20.46
CA PRO A 116 16.70 -16.70 -20.02
C PRO A 116 16.79 -16.82 -18.49
N VAL A 117 17.60 -17.75 -18.02
CA VAL A 117 17.78 -18.04 -16.58
C VAL A 117 18.23 -16.82 -15.79
N ASP A 118 19.07 -15.97 -16.39
CA ASP A 118 19.54 -14.75 -15.71
C ASP A 118 18.42 -13.74 -15.48
N VAL A 119 17.46 -13.64 -16.41
CA VAL A 119 16.25 -12.83 -16.23
C VAL A 119 15.40 -13.38 -15.08
N VAL A 120 15.23 -14.70 -14.99
CA VAL A 120 14.49 -15.32 -13.87
C VAL A 120 15.18 -15.05 -12.54
N ARG A 121 16.51 -15.15 -12.49
CA ARG A 121 17.29 -14.85 -11.28
C ARG A 121 17.11 -13.39 -10.84
N MET A 122 17.25 -12.44 -11.76
CA MET A 122 17.03 -11.03 -11.47
C MET A 122 15.59 -10.77 -11.02
N ALA A 123 14.60 -11.35 -11.72
CA ALA A 123 13.20 -11.25 -11.35
C ALA A 123 12.95 -11.79 -9.93
N SER A 124 13.59 -12.89 -9.52
CA SER A 124 13.42 -13.45 -8.18
C SER A 124 13.98 -12.52 -7.08
N VAL A 125 15.10 -11.85 -7.32
CA VAL A 125 15.67 -10.87 -6.39
C VAL A 125 14.75 -9.65 -6.28
N VAL A 126 14.31 -9.10 -7.42
CA VAL A 126 13.38 -7.96 -7.45
C VAL A 126 12.07 -8.31 -6.74
N HIS A 127 11.51 -9.50 -6.99
CA HIS A 127 10.27 -9.97 -6.37
C HIS A 127 10.41 -10.09 -4.85
N ALA A 128 11.50 -10.68 -4.37
CA ALA A 128 11.77 -10.85 -2.95
C ALA A 128 11.93 -9.49 -2.23
N LEU A 129 12.72 -8.57 -2.80
CA LEU A 129 12.93 -7.24 -2.24
C LEU A 129 11.65 -6.40 -2.27
N ALA A 130 10.92 -6.41 -3.39
CA ALA A 130 9.64 -5.72 -3.51
C ALA A 130 8.59 -6.30 -2.55
N GLY A 131 8.56 -7.63 -2.36
CA GLY A 131 7.68 -8.29 -1.40
C GLY A 131 7.98 -7.89 0.04
N PHE A 132 9.25 -7.87 0.41
CA PHE A 132 9.68 -7.42 1.73
C PHE A 132 9.30 -5.94 1.97
N ALA A 133 9.58 -5.06 1.00
CA ALA A 133 9.24 -3.65 1.08
C ALA A 133 7.72 -3.43 1.13
N MET A 134 6.94 -4.17 0.34
CA MET A 134 5.47 -4.12 0.36
C MET A 134 4.91 -4.50 1.74
N ILE A 135 5.43 -5.58 2.37
CA ILE A 135 5.01 -5.99 3.71
C ILE A 135 5.33 -4.89 4.72
N GLY A 136 6.53 -4.31 4.68
CA GLY A 136 6.91 -3.19 5.53
C GLY A 136 6.00 -1.99 5.36
N LEU A 137 5.66 -1.65 4.11
CA LEU A 137 4.76 -0.54 3.79
C LEU A 137 3.33 -0.78 4.30
N ILE A 138 2.83 -2.02 4.23
CA ILE A 138 1.52 -2.39 4.78
C ILE A 138 1.53 -2.29 6.32
N ILE A 139 2.60 -2.75 6.97
CA ILE A 139 2.75 -2.62 8.43
C ILE A 139 2.72 -1.15 8.83
N LEU A 140 3.49 -0.30 8.13
CA LEU A 140 3.50 1.15 8.35
C LEU A 140 2.12 1.76 8.14
N HIS A 141 1.40 1.34 7.10
CA HIS A 141 0.03 1.80 6.82
C HIS A 141 -0.95 1.45 7.93
N VAL A 142 -0.91 0.21 8.41
CA VAL A 142 -1.76 -0.25 9.53
C VAL A 142 -1.41 0.51 10.80
N TYR A 143 -0.12 0.66 11.10
CA TYR A 143 0.35 1.42 12.25
C TYR A 143 -0.15 2.88 12.20
N ALA A 144 0.05 3.58 11.06
CA ALA A 144 -0.40 4.95 10.88
C ALA A 144 -1.94 5.10 11.02
N ALA A 145 -2.70 4.11 10.51
CA ALA A 145 -4.15 4.10 10.64
C ALA A 145 -4.63 3.94 12.09
N ILE A 146 -3.92 3.17 12.91
CA ILE A 146 -4.20 3.00 14.35
C ILE A 146 -3.75 4.25 15.12
N TRP A 147 -2.58 4.79 14.80
CA TRP A 147 -2.02 5.98 15.44
C TRP A 147 -2.91 7.21 15.26
N THR A 148 -3.40 7.46 14.06
CA THR A 148 -4.29 8.59 13.78
C THR A 148 -5.72 8.25 14.19
N ARG A 149 -6.10 8.68 15.39
CA ARG A 149 -7.45 8.44 15.94
C ARG A 149 -8.53 8.91 14.97
N GLY A 150 -9.56 8.08 14.72
CA GLY A 150 -10.66 8.38 13.80
C GLY A 150 -10.48 7.82 12.38
N THR A 151 -9.26 7.46 11.97
CA THR A 151 -9.00 6.86 10.65
C THR A 151 -9.69 5.50 10.49
N ILE A 152 -9.65 4.64 11.51
CA ILE A 152 -10.36 3.35 11.51
C ILE A 152 -11.87 3.56 11.28
N ARG A 153 -12.49 4.59 11.89
CA ARG A 153 -13.89 4.91 11.65
C ARG A 153 -14.14 5.24 10.18
N ALA A 154 -13.26 6.05 9.56
CA ALA A 154 -13.36 6.36 8.13
C ALA A 154 -13.31 5.11 7.24
N MET A 155 -12.44 4.15 7.58
CA MET A 155 -12.29 2.89 6.83
C MET A 155 -13.51 1.98 6.99
N MET A 156 -14.05 1.84 8.21
CA MET A 156 -15.13 0.89 8.52
C MET A 156 -16.51 1.43 8.13
N TYR A 157 -16.76 2.72 8.30
CA TYR A 157 -18.07 3.34 8.12
C TYR A 157 -18.16 4.31 6.94
N GLY A 158 -17.04 4.63 6.29
CA GLY A 158 -16.98 5.59 5.18
C GLY A 158 -17.27 7.04 5.60
N THR A 159 -17.30 7.33 6.90
CA THR A 159 -17.65 8.65 7.46
C THR A 159 -16.66 9.09 8.53
N VAL A 160 -16.48 10.40 8.65
CA VAL A 160 -15.69 11.04 9.70
C VAL A 160 -16.53 12.10 10.42
N THR A 161 -16.13 12.47 11.64
CA THR A 161 -16.77 13.59 12.34
C THR A 161 -16.34 14.93 11.74
N ARG A 162 -17.19 15.96 11.83
CA ARG A 162 -16.85 17.31 11.36
C ARG A 162 -15.59 17.85 12.05
N ALA A 163 -15.47 17.67 13.37
CA ALA A 163 -14.29 18.08 14.13
C ALA A 163 -13.01 17.43 13.62
N TRP A 164 -13.04 16.12 13.37
CA TRP A 164 -11.89 15.38 12.82
C TRP A 164 -11.51 15.89 11.42
N ALA A 165 -12.49 16.10 10.54
CA ALA A 165 -12.27 16.61 9.19
C ALA A 165 -11.70 18.04 9.21
N LYS A 166 -12.20 18.91 10.09
CA LYS A 166 -11.70 20.29 10.26
C LYS A 166 -10.24 20.29 10.78
N GLN A 167 -9.86 19.36 11.63
CA GLN A 167 -8.51 19.24 12.18
C GLN A 167 -7.51 18.66 11.16
N HIS A 168 -7.82 17.49 10.57
CA HIS A 168 -6.86 16.72 9.78
C HIS A 168 -6.94 16.96 8.27
N HIS A 169 -8.07 17.44 7.73
CA HIS A 169 -8.35 17.63 6.31
C HIS A 169 -9.11 18.93 6.04
N ARG A 170 -8.60 20.06 6.55
CA ARG A 170 -9.27 21.36 6.51
C ARG A 170 -9.68 21.82 5.11
N GLY A 171 -8.79 21.68 4.12
CA GLY A 171 -9.09 22.05 2.74
C GLY A 171 -10.19 21.20 2.10
N TRP A 172 -10.26 19.90 2.43
CA TRP A 172 -11.37 19.04 2.01
C TRP A 172 -12.66 19.39 2.75
N TYR A 173 -12.60 19.65 4.06
CA TYR A 173 -13.73 20.06 4.87
C TYR A 173 -14.39 21.31 4.29
N ARG A 174 -13.64 22.38 4.04
CA ARG A 174 -14.12 23.62 3.41
C ARG A 174 -14.79 23.37 2.06
N LYS A 175 -14.17 22.55 1.21
CA LYS A 175 -14.71 22.22 -0.11
C LYS A 175 -16.07 21.50 -0.05
N VAL A 176 -16.29 20.67 0.97
CA VAL A 176 -17.52 19.86 1.09
C VAL A 176 -18.62 20.61 1.82
N THR A 177 -18.29 21.44 2.80
CA THR A 177 -19.27 22.16 3.63
C THR A 177 -19.59 23.57 3.14
N GLY A 178 -18.71 24.16 2.31
CA GLY A 178 -18.79 25.59 1.96
C GLY A 178 -18.39 26.53 3.11
N ASP A 179 -17.89 25.98 4.22
CA ASP A 179 -17.50 26.71 5.42
C ASP A 179 -16.10 27.29 5.25
N ASN A 180 -15.99 28.61 5.27
CA ASN A 180 -14.72 29.34 5.10
C ASN A 180 -14.08 29.79 6.43
N GLU A 181 -14.64 29.36 7.58
CA GLU A 181 -14.08 29.63 8.91
C GLU A 181 -12.96 28.69 9.31
#